data_6ae31caa1532e01a232af3764e9761bf
#
_entry.id   6ae31caa1532e01a232af3764e9761bf
#
_cell.length_a   1.000
_cell.length_b   1.000
_cell.length_c   1.000
_cell.angle_alpha   90.00
_cell.angle_beta   90.00
_cell.angle_gamma   90.00
#
_symmetry.space_group_name_H-M   'P 1'
#
loop_
_entity.id
_entity.type
_entity.pdbx_description
1 polymer ?
#
loop_
_entity_poly.entity_id
_entity_poly.type
_entity_poly.pdbx_seq_one_letter_code
_entity_poly.pdbx_strand_id
1 'polypeptide(L)'
;PPYPVRTVSDGTYRYVRNLLHENLYIEKHLMGIKGNGLLNNPYWQTWIWDSWDSPRTYGLVQRYMNRPAEALYHTATDPYELQNLIDTDRGKEIRETLSRELDRWLLSQGDPGIEQDTPQSHQAAKQGAHRFRPPMVKK
;
A
#
# COMPACT_ATOMS: atom_id res chain seq x y z
N PRO A 1 2.99 -4.51 -11.50
CA PRO A 1 3.28 -5.50 -10.48
C PRO A 1 2.17 -5.52 -9.42
N PRO A 2 1.96 -6.65 -8.73
CA PRO A 2 1.07 -6.70 -7.58
C PRO A 2 1.64 -5.86 -6.44
N TYR A 3 0.76 -5.29 -5.63
CA TYR A 3 1.15 -4.43 -4.52
C TYR A 3 0.26 -4.69 -3.29
N PRO A 4 0.40 -5.86 -2.65
CA PRO A 4 -0.43 -6.23 -1.53
C PRO A 4 -0.13 -5.39 -0.30
N VAL A 5 -1.18 -4.87 0.31
CA VAL A 5 -1.12 -4.06 1.53
C VAL A 5 -2.04 -4.69 2.57
N ARG A 6 -1.58 -4.72 3.81
CA ARG A 6 -2.39 -5.11 4.97
C ARG A 6 -2.37 -3.96 5.96
N THR A 7 -3.52 -3.69 6.57
CA THR A 7 -3.64 -2.57 7.51
C THR A 7 -4.58 -2.91 8.65
N VAL A 8 -4.30 -2.32 9.81
CA VAL A 8 -5.16 -2.36 10.98
C VAL A 8 -5.18 -0.98 11.63
N SER A 9 -6.31 -0.61 12.23
CA SER A 9 -6.44 0.63 12.98
C SER A 9 -7.19 0.37 14.29
N ASP A 10 -6.75 1.06 15.35
CA ASP A 10 -7.45 1.11 16.64
C ASP A 10 -8.35 2.35 16.80
N GLY A 11 -8.50 3.13 15.73
CA GLY A 11 -9.24 4.39 15.72
C GLY A 11 -8.38 5.64 15.97
N THR A 12 -7.19 5.47 16.55
CA THR A 12 -6.22 6.55 16.79
C THR A 12 -5.00 6.41 15.90
N TYR A 13 -4.50 5.19 15.79
CA TYR A 13 -3.36 4.86 14.97
C TYR A 13 -3.76 3.93 13.83
N ARG A 14 -3.06 4.06 12.72
CA ARG A 14 -3.12 3.13 11.58
C ARG A 14 -1.76 2.54 11.35
N TYR A 15 -1.67 1.22 11.45
CA TYR A 15 -0.49 0.45 11.05
C TYR A 15 -0.70 -0.13 9.67
N VAL A 16 0.32 -0.01 8.83
CA VAL A 16 0.33 -0.48 7.42
C VAL A 16 1.52 -1.40 7.22
N ARG A 17 1.29 -2.53 6.56
CA ARG A 17 2.31 -3.48 6.12
C ARG A 17 2.24 -3.63 4.60
N ASN A 18 3.32 -3.30 3.91
CA ASN A 18 3.47 -3.46 2.47
C ASN A 18 4.29 -4.73 2.19
N LEU A 19 3.64 -5.79 1.68
CA LEU A 19 4.26 -7.12 1.57
C LEU A 19 5.30 -7.21 0.45
N LEU A 20 5.19 -6.38 -0.59
CA LEU A 20 6.16 -6.29 -1.70
C LEU A 20 6.67 -4.85 -1.82
N HIS A 21 7.21 -4.34 -0.72
CA HIS A 21 7.64 -2.94 -0.61
C HIS A 21 8.83 -2.57 -1.52
N GLU A 22 9.60 -3.56 -1.99
CA GLU A 22 10.69 -3.37 -2.95
C GLU A 22 10.17 -2.99 -4.35
N ASN A 23 8.91 -3.31 -4.65
CA ASN A 23 8.30 -2.94 -5.90
C ASN A 23 7.93 -1.45 -5.91
N LEU A 24 8.20 -0.77 -7.00
CA LEU A 24 7.62 0.55 -7.21
C LEU A 24 6.10 0.45 -7.28
N TYR A 25 5.41 1.27 -6.48
CA TYR A 25 3.97 1.38 -6.57
C TYR A 25 3.58 2.19 -7.81
N ILE A 26 2.94 1.52 -8.76
CA ILE A 26 2.50 2.13 -10.03
C ILE A 26 1.00 1.93 -10.17
N GLU A 27 0.25 2.99 -9.87
CA GLU A 27 -1.19 3.04 -10.14
C GLU A 27 -1.43 3.59 -11.56
N LYS A 28 -1.73 2.69 -12.48
CA LYS A 28 -1.83 3.03 -13.91
C LYS A 28 -2.90 4.06 -14.22
N HIS A 29 -4.02 4.04 -13.50
CA HIS A 29 -5.10 4.99 -13.73
C HIS A 29 -4.74 6.40 -13.26
N LEU A 30 -4.11 6.51 -12.07
CA LEU A 30 -3.64 7.79 -11.55
C LEU A 30 -2.47 8.34 -12.36
N MET A 31 -1.49 7.49 -12.66
CA MET A 31 -0.30 7.90 -13.41
C MET A 31 -0.57 8.03 -14.91
N GLY A 32 -1.71 7.52 -15.39
CA GLY A 32 -2.10 7.59 -16.79
C GLY A 32 -1.17 6.80 -17.71
N ILE A 33 -0.62 5.68 -17.26
CA ILE A 33 0.28 4.85 -18.08
C ILE A 33 -0.54 4.03 -19.05
N LYS A 34 -0.39 4.32 -20.33
CA LYS A 34 -0.97 3.55 -21.44
C LYS A 34 -0.04 2.41 -21.86
N GLY A 35 -0.54 1.51 -22.72
CA GLY A 35 0.22 0.38 -23.24
C GLY A 35 1.49 0.76 -24.01
N ASN A 36 1.59 1.99 -24.50
CA ASN A 36 2.79 2.56 -25.13
C ASN A 36 3.77 3.23 -24.12
N GLY A 37 3.51 3.12 -22.81
CA GLY A 37 4.35 3.72 -21.77
C GLY A 37 4.19 5.24 -21.58
N LEU A 38 3.33 5.90 -22.35
CA LEU A 38 3.13 7.34 -22.22
C LEU A 38 2.26 7.67 -21.01
N LEU A 39 2.69 8.65 -20.24
CA LEU A 39 1.89 9.27 -19.19
C LEU A 39 0.80 10.13 -19.82
N ASN A 40 -0.46 9.92 -19.46
CA ASN A 40 -1.60 10.61 -20.05
C ASN A 40 -2.51 11.25 -18.98
N ASN A 41 -2.07 11.26 -17.73
CA ASN A 41 -2.79 11.95 -16.67
C ASN A 41 -2.12 13.30 -16.42
N PRO A 42 -2.78 14.43 -16.73
CA PRO A 42 -2.17 15.76 -16.59
C PRO A 42 -1.83 16.09 -15.12
N TYR A 43 -2.60 15.61 -14.16
CA TYR A 43 -2.31 15.84 -12.73
C TYR A 43 -1.00 15.17 -12.30
N TRP A 44 -0.79 13.90 -12.68
CA TRP A 44 0.45 13.21 -12.36
C TRP A 44 1.65 13.82 -13.09
N GLN A 45 1.47 14.22 -14.35
CA GLN A 45 2.51 14.89 -15.12
C GLN A 45 2.94 16.20 -14.47
N THR A 46 2.00 17.02 -13.98
CA THR A 46 2.36 18.28 -13.30
C THR A 46 3.14 18.02 -12.02
N TRP A 47 2.81 16.96 -11.27
CA TRP A 47 3.58 16.57 -10.09
C TRP A 47 5.00 16.14 -10.44
N ILE A 48 5.17 15.36 -11.51
CA ILE A 48 6.51 14.96 -11.98
C ILE A 48 7.33 16.19 -12.40
N TRP A 49 6.74 17.11 -13.15
CA TRP A 49 7.46 18.32 -13.58
C TRP A 49 7.81 19.22 -12.41
N ASP A 50 6.88 19.49 -11.50
CA ASP A 50 7.12 20.31 -10.31
C ASP A 50 8.16 19.67 -9.39
N SER A 51 8.28 18.36 -9.39
CA SER A 51 9.26 17.64 -8.56
C SER A 51 10.73 17.93 -8.94
N TRP A 52 10.98 18.47 -10.14
CA TRP A 52 12.34 18.83 -10.55
C TRP A 52 12.85 20.11 -9.85
N ASP A 53 11.96 21.02 -9.51
CA ASP A 53 12.30 22.30 -8.89
C ASP A 53 11.81 22.40 -7.43
N SER A 54 10.92 21.52 -7.00
CA SER A 54 10.31 21.52 -5.66
C SER A 54 10.74 20.29 -4.85
N PRO A 55 11.63 20.42 -3.85
CA PRO A 55 12.00 19.32 -2.97
C PRO A 55 10.80 18.71 -2.22
N ARG A 56 9.79 19.53 -1.91
CA ARG A 56 8.55 19.07 -1.29
C ARG A 56 7.78 18.13 -2.22
N THR A 57 7.57 18.54 -3.46
CA THR A 57 6.84 17.73 -4.45
C THR A 57 7.63 16.47 -4.79
N TYR A 58 8.97 16.59 -4.92
CA TYR A 58 9.84 15.42 -5.08
C TYR A 58 9.63 14.40 -3.94
N GLY A 59 9.67 14.87 -2.69
CA GLY A 59 9.43 14.00 -1.53
C GLY A 59 8.05 13.31 -1.56
N LEU A 60 6.99 14.01 -1.97
CA LEU A 60 5.65 13.43 -2.11
C LEU A 60 5.57 12.38 -3.22
N VAL A 61 6.17 12.66 -4.38
CA VAL A 61 6.25 11.72 -5.51
C VAL A 61 7.02 10.46 -5.11
N GLN A 62 8.21 10.63 -4.49
CA GLN A 62 9.01 9.51 -4.02
C GLN A 62 8.26 8.66 -2.98
N ARG A 63 7.62 9.30 -2.01
CA ARG A 63 6.83 8.62 -1.00
C ARG A 63 5.65 7.85 -1.58
N TYR A 64 5.01 8.39 -2.62
CA TYR A 64 3.90 7.70 -3.29
C TYR A 64 4.37 6.43 -4.01
N MET A 65 5.52 6.50 -4.68
CA MET A 65 6.06 5.41 -5.50
C MET A 65 6.84 4.39 -4.67
N ASN A 66 7.59 4.85 -3.66
CA ASN A 66 8.47 4.02 -2.84
C ASN A 66 7.88 3.91 -1.42
N ARG A 67 7.08 2.88 -1.19
CA ARG A 67 6.45 2.68 0.11
C ARG A 67 7.35 1.88 1.04
N PRO A 68 7.46 2.26 2.33
CA PRO A 68 8.23 1.48 3.29
C PRO A 68 7.58 0.12 3.54
N ALA A 69 8.35 -0.86 4.05
CA ALA A 69 7.83 -2.16 4.46
C ALA A 69 6.70 -2.03 5.48
N GLU A 70 6.90 -1.12 6.44
CA GLU A 70 5.92 -0.84 7.50
C GLU A 70 5.76 0.67 7.69
N ALA A 71 4.56 1.08 8.05
CA ALA A 71 4.29 2.46 8.44
C ALA A 71 3.28 2.52 9.58
N LEU A 72 3.41 3.55 10.41
CA LEU A 72 2.50 3.86 11.50
C LEU A 72 2.15 5.34 11.47
N TYR A 73 0.86 5.65 11.50
CA TYR A 73 0.36 7.01 11.45
C TYR A 73 -0.60 7.29 12.60
N HIS A 74 -0.54 8.50 13.16
CA HIS A 74 -1.54 9.00 14.11
C HIS A 74 -2.64 9.74 13.35
N THR A 75 -3.70 9.05 12.99
CA THR A 75 -4.72 9.52 12.03
C THR A 75 -5.46 10.79 12.45
N ALA A 76 -5.62 11.04 13.75
CA ALA A 76 -6.30 12.24 14.25
C ALA A 76 -5.47 13.52 14.11
N THR A 77 -4.14 13.43 14.25
CA THR A 77 -3.25 14.61 14.16
C THR A 77 -2.53 14.71 12.81
N ASP A 78 -2.48 13.61 12.07
CA ASP A 78 -1.88 13.52 10.73
C ASP A 78 -2.88 12.84 9.76
N PRO A 79 -3.96 13.53 9.39
CA PRO A 79 -5.01 12.96 8.54
C PRO A 79 -4.54 12.62 7.12
N TYR A 80 -3.42 13.19 6.69
CA TYR A 80 -2.79 12.91 5.39
C TYR A 80 -1.68 11.86 5.47
N GLU A 81 -1.43 11.30 6.67
CA GLU A 81 -0.44 10.24 6.89
C GLU A 81 0.97 10.63 6.39
N LEU A 82 1.38 11.87 6.65
CA LEU A 82 2.66 12.41 6.19
C LEU A 82 3.83 12.08 7.12
N GLN A 83 3.57 11.74 8.38
CA GLN A 83 4.58 11.45 9.37
C GLN A 83 4.56 9.97 9.76
N ASN A 84 5.49 9.19 9.19
CA ASN A 84 5.64 7.80 9.61
C ASN A 84 6.31 7.72 10.99
N LEU A 85 5.60 7.20 11.97
CA LEU A 85 6.04 7.10 13.37
C LEU A 85 6.73 5.78 13.70
N ILE A 86 6.93 4.88 12.71
CA ILE A 86 7.36 3.48 12.92
C ILE A 86 8.66 3.36 13.71
N ASP A 87 9.60 4.30 13.53
CA ASP A 87 10.92 4.28 14.14
C ASP A 87 11.02 5.12 15.42
N THR A 88 9.95 5.82 15.80
CA THR A 88 9.91 6.57 17.07
C THR A 88 9.76 5.61 18.26
N ASP A 89 10.24 5.99 19.45
CA ASP A 89 10.15 5.12 20.62
C ASP A 89 8.70 4.76 20.95
N ARG A 90 7.81 5.75 20.94
CA ARG A 90 6.37 5.51 21.10
C ARG A 90 5.78 4.68 19.95
N GLY A 91 6.25 4.90 18.73
CA GLY A 91 5.80 4.17 17.56
C GLY A 91 6.12 2.68 17.64
N LYS A 92 7.27 2.31 18.19
CA LYS A 92 7.68 0.90 18.36
C LYS A 92 6.72 0.12 19.24
N GLU A 93 6.29 0.67 20.39
CA GLU A 93 5.33 0.02 21.28
C GLU A 93 3.96 -0.19 20.62
N ILE A 94 3.46 0.84 19.93
CA ILE A 94 2.19 0.79 19.22
C ILE A 94 2.26 -0.20 18.06
N ARG A 95 3.36 -0.17 17.29
CA ARG A 95 3.64 -1.11 16.21
C ARG A 95 3.56 -2.55 16.69
N GLU A 96 4.22 -2.89 17.80
CA GLU A 96 4.20 -4.25 18.34
C GLU A 96 2.78 -4.73 18.67
N THR A 97 1.95 -3.84 19.19
CA THR A 97 0.57 -4.16 19.54
C THR A 97 -0.27 -4.36 18.27
N LEU A 98 -0.23 -3.39 17.34
CA LEU A 98 -1.05 -3.43 16.14
C LEU A 98 -0.59 -4.50 15.15
N SER A 99 0.72 -4.78 15.04
CA SER A 99 1.21 -5.84 14.17
C SER A 99 0.76 -7.22 14.65
N ARG A 100 0.79 -7.49 15.97
CA ARG A 100 0.27 -8.73 16.56
C ARG A 100 -1.23 -8.89 16.34
N GLU A 101 -1.98 -7.82 16.45
CA GLU A 101 -3.43 -7.84 16.18
C GLU A 101 -3.70 -8.13 14.70
N LEU A 102 -2.96 -7.49 13.81
CA LEU A 102 -3.04 -7.76 12.37
C LEU A 102 -2.72 -9.22 12.07
N ASP A 103 -1.64 -9.77 12.63
CA ASP A 103 -1.23 -11.17 12.41
C ASP A 103 -2.31 -12.15 12.88
N ARG A 104 -2.89 -11.90 14.07
CA ARG A 104 -3.99 -12.72 14.60
C ARG A 104 -5.19 -12.70 13.68
N TRP A 105 -5.56 -11.52 13.19
CA TRP A 105 -6.68 -11.36 12.27
C TRP A 105 -6.42 -12.05 10.92
N LEU A 106 -5.26 -11.82 10.31
CA LEU A 106 -4.88 -12.46 9.05
C LEU A 106 -4.89 -13.98 9.14
N LEU A 107 -4.37 -14.53 10.23
CA LEU A 107 -4.42 -15.98 10.50
C LEU A 107 -5.86 -16.48 10.60
N SER A 108 -6.74 -15.75 11.28
CA SER A 108 -8.15 -16.12 11.42
C SER A 108 -8.91 -16.10 10.09
N GLN A 109 -8.46 -15.28 9.14
CA GLN A 109 -9.03 -15.16 7.80
C GLN A 109 -8.40 -16.15 6.78
N GLY A 110 -7.34 -16.86 7.18
CA GLY A 110 -6.59 -17.71 6.27
C GLY A 110 -5.87 -16.93 5.16
N ASP A 111 -5.39 -15.72 5.47
CA ASP A 111 -4.66 -14.89 4.49
C ASP A 111 -3.32 -15.56 4.14
N PRO A 112 -3.08 -15.93 2.87
CA PRO A 112 -1.85 -16.59 2.44
C PRO A 112 -0.71 -15.60 2.16
N GLY A 113 -0.85 -14.32 2.53
CA GLY A 113 0.17 -13.31 2.31
C GLY A 113 0.38 -12.99 0.82
N ILE A 114 1.63 -13.02 0.38
CA ILE A 114 2.01 -12.66 -1.01
C ILE A 114 1.60 -13.72 -2.04
N GLU A 115 1.24 -14.92 -1.63
CA GLU A 115 0.90 -16.01 -2.57
C GLU A 115 -0.35 -15.70 -3.42
N GLN A 116 -1.26 -14.88 -2.91
CA GLN A 116 -2.43 -14.41 -3.68
C GLN A 116 -2.07 -13.37 -4.73
N ASP A 117 -1.03 -12.60 -4.49
CA ASP A 117 -0.67 -11.41 -5.25
C ASP A 117 0.50 -11.66 -6.20
N THR A 118 0.63 -12.87 -6.69
CA THR A 118 1.65 -13.22 -7.68
C THR A 118 1.36 -12.59 -9.05
N PRO A 119 2.37 -12.38 -9.90
CA PRO A 119 2.15 -11.95 -11.28
C PRO A 119 1.17 -12.86 -12.05
N GLN A 120 1.20 -14.16 -11.77
CA GLN A 120 0.31 -15.16 -12.37
C GLN A 120 -1.15 -14.95 -11.92
N SER A 121 -1.38 -14.73 -10.63
CA SER A 121 -2.72 -14.45 -10.07
C SER A 121 -3.28 -13.15 -10.65
N HIS A 122 -2.44 -12.12 -10.78
CA HIS A 122 -2.82 -10.85 -11.38
C HIS A 122 -3.19 -10.99 -12.86
N GLN A 123 -2.43 -11.78 -13.62
CA GLN A 123 -2.75 -12.06 -15.02
C GLN A 123 -4.05 -12.88 -15.17
N ALA A 124 -4.25 -13.89 -14.32
CA ALA A 124 -5.47 -14.69 -14.29
C ALA A 124 -6.70 -13.81 -13.97
N ALA A 125 -6.59 -12.89 -13.03
CA ALA A 125 -7.66 -11.94 -12.70
C ALA A 125 -8.03 -11.05 -13.89
N LYS A 126 -7.04 -10.56 -14.65
CA LYS A 126 -7.28 -9.77 -15.86
C LYS A 126 -8.00 -10.56 -16.96
N GLN A 127 -7.82 -11.86 -17.00
CA GLN A 127 -8.50 -12.76 -17.94
C GLN A 127 -9.87 -13.22 -17.44
N GLY A 128 -10.37 -12.68 -16.33
CA GLY A 128 -11.65 -13.04 -15.74
C GLY A 128 -11.63 -14.38 -14.97
N ALA A 129 -10.48 -15.02 -14.83
CA ALA A 129 -10.32 -16.22 -14.04
C ALA A 129 -10.26 -15.89 -12.53
N HIS A 130 -11.43 -15.83 -11.89
CA HIS A 130 -11.53 -15.62 -10.44
C HIS A 130 -11.14 -16.90 -9.68
N ARG A 131 -9.85 -17.14 -9.50
CA ARG A 131 -9.34 -18.28 -8.72
C ARG A 131 -9.65 -18.21 -7.23
N PHE A 132 -9.89 -17.02 -6.70
CA PHE A 132 -10.12 -16.79 -5.28
C PHE A 132 -11.55 -16.33 -5.02
N ARG A 133 -12.51 -17.24 -5.15
CA ARG A 133 -13.72 -17.11 -4.35
C ARG A 133 -13.41 -17.75 -2.99
N PRO A 134 -13.43 -16.98 -1.89
CA PRO A 134 -13.39 -17.63 -0.59
C PRO A 134 -14.52 -18.66 -0.53
N PRO A 135 -14.29 -19.84 0.07
CA PRO A 135 -15.35 -20.82 0.23
C PRO A 135 -16.52 -20.12 0.90
N MET A 136 -17.69 -20.14 0.23
CA MET A 136 -18.90 -19.60 0.85
C MET A 136 -19.15 -20.42 2.12
N VAL A 137 -19.00 -19.79 3.28
CA VAL A 137 -19.44 -20.37 4.54
C VAL A 137 -20.95 -20.55 4.39
N LYS A 138 -21.38 -21.78 4.16
CA LYS A 138 -22.80 -22.12 4.22
C LYS A 138 -23.25 -21.86 5.67
N LYS A 139 -24.13 -20.89 5.84
CA LYS A 139 -24.85 -20.66 7.10
C LYS A 139 -25.73 -21.86 7.42
#